data_5357bd2e24c09588c3f03df5900d66bb
#
_entry.id   5357bd2e24c09588c3f03df5900d66bb
#
_cell.length_a   1.000
_cell.length_b   1.000
_cell.length_c   1.000
_cell.angle_alpha   90.00
_cell.angle_beta   90.00
_cell.angle_gamma   90.00
#
_symmetry.space_group_name_H-M   'P 1'
#
loop_
_entity.id
_entity.type
_entity.pdbx_description
1 polymer ?
#
loop_
_entity_poly.entity_id
_entity_poly.type
_entity_poly.pdbx_seq_one_letter_code
_entity_poly.pdbx_strand_id
1 'polypeptide(L)'
;MADLKLGLQLGYWSSTPPAGFVALAQEAERLGFDSVWTAEAYGSDALTPLAWIGASTNRIRLGTGVCQLSARTPTATAMAAMTLDHLSGGRMILGLGVSGPQVVEGWYGAPFSQPLARTREYIGIIRQVLRREEPVASPGPHYPLPYTGEGAWGLGKPLKSIVHPLRADLPIFMGAEGPKNVALAAEIADGWLPLYYSPFRNDVYSASLSNAKPGFEISQGVVVNITDDIEKGLLPIKNMLALYVGGMGAKQRNFHKELVSRMGFEAEANRIQELYLSGRKQEAALAVPTKLADEISLVGPVARIRERLAAWRETPVTSLLVSARNATELRTLADVVLGA
;
A
#
# COMPACT_ATOMS: atom_id res chain seq x y z
N MET A 1 -0.36 -25.17 -0.85
CA MET A 1 -0.87 -23.82 -1.10
C MET A 1 -0.62 -23.03 0.18
N ALA A 2 -0.05 -21.83 0.10
CA ALA A 2 0.11 -21.00 1.31
C ALA A 2 -1.28 -20.55 1.78
N ASP A 3 -1.51 -20.57 3.10
CA ASP A 3 -2.75 -20.04 3.68
C ASP A 3 -2.82 -18.54 3.41
N LEU A 4 -3.86 -18.12 2.71
CA LEU A 4 -4.11 -16.72 2.39
C LEU A 4 -4.51 -15.97 3.68
N LYS A 5 -3.69 -15.00 4.09
CA LYS A 5 -3.91 -14.23 5.30
C LYS A 5 -4.92 -13.11 5.07
N LEU A 6 -5.53 -12.60 6.14
CA LEU A 6 -6.33 -11.38 6.13
C LEU A 6 -5.63 -10.23 6.86
N GLY A 7 -5.72 -9.04 6.30
CA GLY A 7 -5.37 -7.78 6.94
C GLY A 7 -6.57 -6.84 6.98
N LEU A 8 -6.69 -6.04 8.04
CA LEU A 8 -7.66 -4.96 8.14
C LEU A 8 -7.08 -3.69 7.53
N GLN A 9 -7.71 -3.15 6.49
CA GLN A 9 -7.33 -1.87 5.88
C GLN A 9 -8.21 -0.75 6.41
N LEU A 10 -7.63 0.16 7.18
CA LEU A 10 -8.31 1.36 7.70
C LEU A 10 -8.14 2.57 6.77
N GLY A 11 -7.12 2.56 5.92
CA GLY A 11 -6.81 3.65 5.00
C GLY A 11 -6.36 4.92 5.72
N TYR A 12 -6.55 6.06 5.09
CA TYR A 12 -6.39 7.40 5.66
C TYR A 12 -7.76 7.98 6.03
N TRP A 13 -7.76 8.96 6.93
CA TRP A 13 -8.98 9.57 7.41
C TRP A 13 -9.60 10.49 6.33
N SER A 14 -10.92 10.60 6.36
CA SER A 14 -11.67 11.60 5.59
C SER A 14 -11.67 12.96 6.33
N SER A 15 -12.79 13.66 6.37
CA SER A 15 -12.91 14.92 7.11
C SER A 15 -12.76 14.78 8.64
N THR A 16 -12.98 13.58 9.16
CA THR A 16 -12.88 13.25 10.59
C THR A 16 -12.30 11.85 10.80
N PRO A 17 -11.72 11.56 11.98
CA PRO A 17 -11.32 10.21 12.32
C PRO A 17 -12.48 9.21 12.21
N PRO A 18 -12.27 7.99 11.70
CA PRO A 18 -13.30 6.95 11.73
C PRO A 18 -13.60 6.56 13.18
N ALA A 19 -14.89 6.55 13.51
CA ALA A 19 -15.33 6.14 14.84
C ALA A 19 -14.96 4.66 15.11
N GLY A 20 -14.43 4.38 16.30
CA GLY A 20 -14.20 3.00 16.74
C GLY A 20 -13.06 2.25 16.02
N PHE A 21 -12.17 2.93 15.31
CA PHE A 21 -11.09 2.27 14.55
C PHE A 21 -10.17 1.39 15.41
N VAL A 22 -9.94 1.76 16.68
CA VAL A 22 -9.17 0.94 17.63
C VAL A 22 -9.94 -0.33 17.99
N ALA A 23 -11.22 -0.21 18.33
CA ALA A 23 -12.06 -1.37 18.65
C ALA A 23 -12.18 -2.33 17.44
N LEU A 24 -12.20 -1.79 16.22
CA LEU A 24 -12.20 -2.59 15.01
C LEU A 24 -10.88 -3.36 14.83
N ALA A 25 -9.74 -2.73 15.13
CA ALA A 25 -8.44 -3.39 15.11
C ALA A 25 -8.30 -4.48 16.17
N GLN A 26 -8.83 -4.25 17.39
CA GLN A 26 -8.90 -5.27 18.45
C GLN A 26 -9.77 -6.46 18.03
N GLU A 27 -10.91 -6.21 17.40
CA GLU A 27 -11.77 -7.28 16.89
C GLU A 27 -11.10 -8.05 15.74
N ALA A 28 -10.39 -7.37 14.83
CA ALA A 28 -9.58 -8.02 13.81
C ALA A 28 -8.53 -8.96 14.42
N GLU A 29 -7.81 -8.50 15.45
CA GLU A 29 -6.86 -9.33 16.20
C GLU A 29 -7.52 -10.55 16.83
N ARG A 30 -8.71 -10.38 17.43
CA ARG A 30 -9.47 -11.48 18.03
C ARG A 30 -9.91 -12.52 16.99
N LEU A 31 -10.27 -12.08 15.80
CA LEU A 31 -10.68 -12.93 14.68
C LEU A 31 -9.50 -13.57 13.91
N GLY A 32 -8.25 -13.33 14.32
CA GLY A 32 -7.09 -13.95 13.69
C GLY A 32 -6.58 -13.21 12.44
N PHE A 33 -6.94 -11.96 12.24
CA PHE A 33 -6.31 -11.15 11.20
C PHE A 33 -4.81 -11.02 11.46
N ASP A 34 -4.03 -11.14 10.41
CA ASP A 34 -2.58 -11.08 10.44
C ASP A 34 -2.05 -9.65 10.68
N SER A 35 -2.74 -8.66 10.12
CA SER A 35 -2.23 -7.28 10.08
C SER A 35 -3.34 -6.23 10.05
N VAL A 36 -3.02 -5.01 10.51
CA VAL A 36 -3.84 -3.80 10.36
C VAL A 36 -3.03 -2.71 9.68
N TRP A 37 -3.66 -1.98 8.74
CA TRP A 37 -3.00 -1.05 7.85
C TRP A 37 -3.65 0.33 7.89
N THR A 38 -2.82 1.36 8.07
CA THR A 38 -3.18 2.77 7.93
C THR A 38 -2.44 3.38 6.76
N ALA A 39 -2.93 4.48 6.24
CA ALA A 39 -2.31 5.17 5.11
C ALA A 39 -2.23 6.67 5.35
N GLU A 40 -1.44 7.36 4.55
CA GLU A 40 -1.40 8.82 4.54
C GLU A 40 -1.58 9.39 3.14
N ALA A 41 -2.21 10.56 3.08
CA ALA A 41 -2.31 11.37 1.88
C ALA A 41 -2.03 12.83 2.27
N TYR A 42 -2.95 13.73 2.05
CA TYR A 42 -2.91 15.13 2.53
C TYR A 42 -3.99 15.34 3.61
N GLY A 43 -3.92 14.54 4.67
CA GLY A 43 -4.87 14.51 5.78
C GLY A 43 -4.20 13.92 7.03
N SER A 44 -4.63 12.73 7.46
CA SER A 44 -3.96 12.00 8.55
C SER A 44 -2.63 11.40 8.11
N ASP A 45 -1.65 11.35 9.03
CA ASP A 45 -0.45 10.54 8.83
C ASP A 45 -0.73 9.05 9.08
N ALA A 46 0.18 8.19 8.66
CA ALA A 46 0.00 6.75 8.80
C ALA A 46 0.55 6.17 10.11
N LEU A 47 1.55 6.80 10.73
CA LEU A 47 2.27 6.24 11.88
C LEU A 47 1.56 6.48 13.20
N THR A 48 0.98 7.69 13.40
CA THR A 48 0.31 8.06 14.65
C THR A 48 -0.91 7.16 14.96
N PRO A 49 -1.82 6.88 14.00
CA PRO A 49 -2.91 5.94 14.24
C PRO A 49 -2.43 4.52 14.55
N LEU A 50 -1.34 4.06 13.90
CA LEU A 50 -0.76 2.75 14.19
C LEU A 50 -0.17 2.65 15.61
N ALA A 51 0.49 3.71 16.08
CA ALA A 51 0.98 3.74 17.46
C ALA A 51 -0.17 3.62 18.47
N TRP A 52 -1.29 4.32 18.20
CA TRP A 52 -2.48 4.26 19.03
C TRP A 52 -3.14 2.86 19.03
N ILE A 53 -3.24 2.23 17.86
CA ILE A 53 -3.71 0.84 17.71
C ILE A 53 -2.74 -0.12 18.42
N GLY A 54 -1.44 0.06 18.22
CA GLY A 54 -0.40 -0.78 18.78
C GLY A 54 -0.42 -0.86 20.30
N ALA A 55 -0.77 0.26 20.98
CA ALA A 55 -0.96 0.31 22.42
C ALA A 55 -2.17 -0.48 22.93
N SER A 56 -3.10 -0.82 22.03
CA SER A 56 -4.38 -1.47 22.36
C SER A 56 -4.49 -2.90 21.80
N THR A 57 -3.44 -3.42 21.19
CA THR A 57 -3.36 -4.74 20.55
C THR A 57 -2.05 -5.43 20.93
N ASN A 58 -1.96 -6.77 20.79
CA ASN A 58 -0.81 -7.53 21.27
C ASN A 58 -0.12 -8.42 20.23
N ARG A 59 -0.80 -8.82 19.15
CA ARG A 59 -0.31 -9.79 18.17
C ARG A 59 -0.38 -9.29 16.73
N ILE A 60 -1.44 -8.57 16.38
CA ILE A 60 -1.67 -8.10 15.00
C ILE A 60 -0.51 -7.23 14.52
N ARG A 61 0.02 -7.51 13.34
CA ARG A 61 1.08 -6.70 12.73
C ARG A 61 0.55 -5.31 12.36
N LEU A 62 1.41 -4.30 12.44
CA LEU A 62 1.07 -2.89 12.26
C LEU A 62 1.72 -2.36 10.97
N GLY A 63 0.93 -2.20 9.92
CA GLY A 63 1.43 -1.83 8.60
C GLY A 63 1.07 -0.40 8.18
N THR A 64 1.98 0.28 7.50
CA THR A 64 1.64 1.49 6.74
C THR A 64 1.39 1.14 5.28
N GLY A 65 0.25 1.51 4.76
CA GLY A 65 -0.10 1.24 3.37
C GLY A 65 -0.58 2.47 2.61
N VAL A 66 0.27 3.49 2.41
CA VAL A 66 1.70 3.61 2.63
C VAL A 66 2.07 4.91 3.34
N CYS A 67 3.30 4.99 3.91
CA CYS A 67 3.94 6.26 4.20
C CYS A 67 4.51 6.85 2.91
N GLN A 68 4.35 8.16 2.71
CA GLN A 68 4.89 8.86 1.54
C GLN A 68 6.36 9.24 1.75
N LEU A 69 7.22 8.92 0.77
CA LEU A 69 8.66 9.24 0.84
C LEU A 69 8.94 10.74 1.02
N SER A 70 8.07 11.60 0.49
CA SER A 70 8.24 13.06 0.57
C SER A 70 7.74 13.68 1.88
N ALA A 71 7.03 12.91 2.72
CA ALA A 71 6.51 13.41 3.98
C ALA A 71 7.59 13.54 5.07
N ARG A 72 8.65 12.73 5.00
CA ARG A 72 9.71 12.68 6.03
C ARG A 72 11.06 12.37 5.40
N THR A 73 12.15 12.75 6.07
CA THR A 73 13.48 12.27 5.68
C THR A 73 13.62 10.76 5.96
N PRO A 74 14.49 10.03 5.23
CA PRO A 74 14.66 8.59 5.44
C PRO A 74 15.08 8.24 6.87
N THR A 75 15.93 9.05 7.49
CA THR A 75 16.36 8.86 8.88
C THR A 75 15.21 9.08 9.87
N ALA A 76 14.37 10.09 9.66
CA ALA A 76 13.18 10.34 10.49
C ALA A 76 12.16 9.19 10.36
N THR A 77 11.97 8.67 9.16
CA THR A 77 11.10 7.50 8.93
C THR A 77 11.65 6.25 9.61
N ALA A 78 12.97 6.01 9.51
CA ALA A 78 13.62 4.89 10.19
C ALA A 78 13.45 5.00 11.72
N MET A 79 13.65 6.20 12.29
CA MET A 79 13.45 6.45 13.73
C MET A 79 12.01 6.16 14.16
N ALA A 80 11.00 6.63 13.41
CA ALA A 80 9.60 6.41 13.74
C ALA A 80 9.22 4.93 13.64
N ALA A 81 9.64 4.24 12.56
CA ALA A 81 9.40 2.82 12.38
C ALA A 81 10.06 1.97 13.49
N MET A 82 11.31 2.27 13.83
CA MET A 82 12.06 1.61 14.89
C MET A 82 11.42 1.84 16.28
N THR A 83 10.94 3.06 16.54
CA THR A 83 10.25 3.39 17.79
C THR A 83 8.95 2.59 17.90
N LEU A 84 8.15 2.56 16.83
CA LEU A 84 6.90 1.80 16.80
C LEU A 84 7.16 0.28 16.90
N ASP A 85 8.24 -0.21 16.30
CA ASP A 85 8.65 -1.61 16.40
C ASP A 85 8.98 -2.01 17.86
N HIS A 86 9.73 -1.16 18.57
CA HIS A 86 9.97 -1.34 20.00
C HIS A 86 8.70 -1.34 20.84
N LEU A 87 7.87 -0.31 20.68
CA LEU A 87 6.62 -0.16 21.43
C LEU A 87 5.64 -1.32 21.21
N SER A 88 5.68 -1.89 20.02
CA SER A 88 4.79 -2.99 19.64
C SER A 88 5.40 -4.38 19.82
N GLY A 89 6.65 -4.51 20.25
CA GLY A 89 7.31 -5.81 20.42
C GLY A 89 7.58 -6.52 19.10
N GLY A 90 8.01 -5.80 18.07
CA GLY A 90 8.43 -6.37 16.78
C GLY A 90 7.31 -6.56 15.76
N ARG A 91 6.21 -5.80 15.86
CA ARG A 91 5.03 -5.97 14.98
C ARG A 91 4.97 -5.00 13.80
N MET A 92 5.90 -4.04 13.69
CA MET A 92 5.88 -3.01 12.64
C MET A 92 6.20 -3.57 11.26
N ILE A 93 5.44 -3.14 10.25
CA ILE A 93 5.72 -3.30 8.81
C ILE A 93 5.72 -1.89 8.19
N LEU A 94 6.85 -1.47 7.65
CA LEU A 94 6.98 -0.15 7.04
C LEU A 94 6.65 -0.21 5.55
N GLY A 95 5.44 0.16 5.17
CA GLY A 95 5.05 0.33 3.78
C GLY A 95 5.32 1.74 3.28
N LEU A 96 6.01 1.86 2.15
CA LEU A 96 6.48 3.10 1.55
C LEU A 96 5.94 3.28 0.14
N GLY A 97 5.68 4.53 -0.27
CA GLY A 97 5.21 4.84 -1.62
C GLY A 97 5.65 6.22 -2.10
N VAL A 98 5.77 6.36 -3.41
CA VAL A 98 6.26 7.60 -4.05
C VAL A 98 5.18 8.69 -4.14
N SER A 99 3.91 8.35 -3.95
CA SER A 99 2.77 9.24 -4.22
C SER A 99 2.72 9.71 -5.69
N GLY A 100 2.03 10.83 -5.95
CA GLY A 100 1.97 11.47 -7.27
C GLY A 100 2.53 12.89 -7.25
N PRO A 101 2.91 13.46 -8.42
CA PRO A 101 3.49 14.79 -8.48
C PRO A 101 2.59 15.86 -7.88
N GLN A 102 1.26 15.74 -8.00
CA GLN A 102 0.31 16.70 -7.46
C GLN A 102 0.40 16.83 -5.92
N VAL A 103 0.65 15.72 -5.23
CA VAL A 103 0.80 15.71 -3.77
C VAL A 103 2.23 16.05 -3.37
N VAL A 104 3.23 15.47 -4.05
CA VAL A 104 4.63 15.69 -3.71
C VAL A 104 5.04 17.14 -3.91
N GLU A 105 4.67 17.74 -5.03
CA GLU A 105 4.99 19.14 -5.35
C GLU A 105 4.02 20.11 -4.68
N GLY A 106 2.72 19.79 -4.69
CA GLY A 106 1.66 20.70 -4.22
C GLY A 106 1.46 20.72 -2.72
N TRP A 107 1.73 19.62 -2.01
CA TRP A 107 1.51 19.51 -0.57
C TRP A 107 2.82 19.48 0.22
N TYR A 108 3.81 18.72 -0.24
CA TYR A 108 5.09 18.60 0.46
C TYR A 108 6.17 19.57 -0.03
N GLY A 109 5.92 20.31 -1.14
CA GLY A 109 6.88 21.28 -1.69
C GLY A 109 8.20 20.65 -2.14
N ALA A 110 8.19 19.36 -2.51
CA ALA A 110 9.36 18.60 -2.90
C ALA A 110 9.30 18.25 -4.40
N PRO A 111 10.42 18.19 -5.13
CA PRO A 111 10.40 17.83 -6.54
C PRO A 111 10.03 16.37 -6.75
N PHE A 112 9.17 16.09 -7.74
CA PHE A 112 8.80 14.74 -8.17
C PHE A 112 9.74 14.25 -9.30
N SER A 113 11.04 14.26 -9.06
CA SER A 113 12.04 13.81 -10.04
C SER A 113 12.63 12.46 -9.63
N GLN A 114 12.97 11.62 -10.64
CA GLN A 114 13.67 10.36 -10.47
C GLN A 114 13.11 9.46 -9.33
N PRO A 115 11.79 9.16 -9.29
CA PRO A 115 11.17 8.51 -8.14
C PRO A 115 11.78 7.15 -7.80
N LEU A 116 12.24 6.36 -8.77
CA LEU A 116 12.85 5.05 -8.52
C LEU A 116 14.24 5.18 -7.87
N ALA A 117 15.07 6.11 -8.34
CA ALA A 117 16.39 6.37 -7.74
C ALA A 117 16.23 6.91 -6.31
N ARG A 118 15.30 7.84 -6.11
CA ARG A 118 14.95 8.35 -4.76
C ARG A 118 14.50 7.25 -3.83
N THR A 119 13.65 6.34 -4.29
CA THR A 119 13.17 5.21 -3.48
C THR A 119 14.30 4.29 -3.07
N ARG A 120 15.20 3.97 -4.01
CA ARG A 120 16.38 3.12 -3.73
C ARG A 120 17.28 3.76 -2.67
N GLU A 121 17.60 5.03 -2.82
CA GLU A 121 18.43 5.78 -1.88
C GLU A 121 17.76 5.87 -0.50
N TYR A 122 16.45 6.18 -0.46
CA TYR A 122 15.66 6.28 0.76
C TYR A 122 15.64 4.98 1.56
N ILE A 123 15.31 3.86 0.91
CA ILE A 123 15.29 2.53 1.56
C ILE A 123 16.70 2.11 1.97
N GLY A 124 17.71 2.41 1.16
CA GLY A 124 19.12 2.15 1.49
C GLY A 124 19.55 2.81 2.78
N ILE A 125 19.16 4.08 2.99
CA ILE A 125 19.42 4.81 4.24
C ILE A 125 18.68 4.20 5.42
N ILE A 126 17.41 3.87 5.26
CA ILE A 126 16.62 3.19 6.32
C ILE A 126 17.30 1.88 6.75
N ARG A 127 17.73 1.08 5.77
CA ARG A 127 18.45 -0.19 6.06
C ARG A 127 19.78 0.05 6.80
N GLN A 128 20.52 1.12 6.49
CA GLN A 128 21.72 1.49 7.24
C GLN A 128 21.39 1.83 8.70
N VAL A 129 20.34 2.63 8.94
CA VAL A 129 19.87 2.96 10.30
C VAL A 129 19.51 1.70 11.07
N LEU A 130 18.75 0.78 10.44
CA LEU A 130 18.28 -0.44 11.07
C LEU A 130 19.40 -1.46 11.35
N ARG A 131 20.37 -1.59 10.46
CA ARG A 131 21.55 -2.46 10.73
C ARG A 131 22.45 -1.89 11.82
N ARG A 132 22.55 -0.57 11.89
CA ARG A 132 23.38 0.12 12.90
C ARG A 132 24.84 -0.35 12.96
N GLU A 133 25.37 -0.84 11.89
CA GLU A 133 26.77 -1.31 11.79
C GLU A 133 27.74 -0.13 11.86
N GLU A 134 27.51 0.87 10.97
CA GLU A 134 28.33 2.06 10.82
C GLU A 134 27.50 3.33 10.97
N PRO A 135 28.12 4.50 11.19
CA PRO A 135 27.43 5.79 11.07
C PRO A 135 26.83 5.95 9.68
N VAL A 136 25.58 6.44 9.63
CA VAL A 136 24.79 6.55 8.40
C VAL A 136 25.42 7.61 7.48
N ALA A 137 25.74 7.20 6.26
CA ALA A 137 26.24 8.09 5.21
C ALA A 137 25.55 7.78 3.87
N SER A 138 25.28 8.81 3.09
CA SER A 138 24.72 8.70 1.76
C SER A 138 25.40 9.71 0.82
N PRO A 139 26.13 9.25 -0.19
CA PRO A 139 26.69 10.13 -1.21
C PRO A 139 25.69 10.45 -2.32
N GLY A 140 24.45 9.91 -2.25
CA GLY A 140 23.44 10.07 -3.27
C GLY A 140 22.90 11.50 -3.41
N PRO A 141 22.41 11.86 -4.59
CA PRO A 141 21.98 13.24 -4.87
C PRO A 141 20.66 13.62 -4.22
N HIS A 142 19.86 12.64 -3.79
CA HIS A 142 18.51 12.91 -3.29
C HIS A 142 18.46 13.11 -1.78
N TYR A 143 19.31 12.39 -1.04
CA TYR A 143 19.38 12.42 0.42
C TYR A 143 20.85 12.37 0.88
N PRO A 144 21.66 13.40 0.53
CA PRO A 144 23.08 13.41 0.92
C PRO A 144 23.21 13.49 2.45
N LEU A 145 23.99 12.59 3.04
CA LEU A 145 24.26 12.52 4.47
C LEU A 145 25.76 12.29 4.72
N PRO A 146 26.50 13.21 5.41
CA PRO A 146 26.00 14.51 5.87
C PRO A 146 25.71 15.47 4.70
N TYR A 147 24.83 16.44 4.92
CA TYR A 147 24.57 17.48 3.92
C TYR A 147 25.76 18.43 3.80
N THR A 148 26.25 18.62 2.58
CA THR A 148 27.41 19.50 2.27
C THR A 148 27.10 20.52 1.18
N GLY A 149 25.81 20.67 0.80
CA GLY A 149 25.37 21.57 -0.26
C GLY A 149 25.25 23.04 0.21
N GLU A 150 24.59 23.85 -0.60
CA GLU A 150 24.37 25.27 -0.33
C GLU A 150 23.69 25.47 1.04
N GLY A 151 24.17 26.41 1.83
CA GLY A 151 23.68 26.68 3.19
C GLY A 151 24.23 25.75 4.27
N ALA A 152 25.07 24.77 3.95
CA ALA A 152 25.70 23.91 4.94
C ALA A 152 26.71 24.71 5.80
N TRP A 153 26.71 24.48 7.12
CA TRP A 153 27.70 25.07 8.04
C TRP A 153 29.04 24.29 8.06
N GLY A 154 29.14 23.16 7.36
CA GLY A 154 30.32 22.31 7.34
C GLY A 154 30.58 21.52 8.65
N LEU A 155 29.63 21.51 9.57
CA LEU A 155 29.73 20.83 10.87
C LEU A 155 29.04 19.46 10.89
N GLY A 156 28.33 19.11 9.80
CA GLY A 156 27.65 17.82 9.66
C GLY A 156 28.65 16.67 9.65
N LYS A 157 28.31 15.61 10.39
CA LYS A 157 29.08 14.36 10.39
C LYS A 157 28.11 13.17 10.36
N PRO A 158 28.53 12.00 9.83
CA PRO A 158 27.74 10.79 9.92
C PRO A 158 27.40 10.44 11.35
N LEU A 159 26.15 10.09 11.62
CA LEU A 159 25.66 9.74 12.94
C LEU A 159 25.13 8.30 12.96
N LYS A 160 25.24 7.66 14.09
CA LYS A 160 24.65 6.36 14.37
C LYS A 160 23.46 6.53 15.30
N SER A 161 22.36 5.80 15.07
CA SER A 161 21.19 5.80 15.94
C SER A 161 21.59 5.55 17.41
N ILE A 162 21.07 6.33 18.35
CA ILE A 162 21.29 6.11 19.80
C ILE A 162 20.53 4.84 20.23
N VAL A 163 19.28 4.70 19.80
CA VAL A 163 18.47 3.50 20.07
C VAL A 163 18.97 2.36 19.18
N HIS A 164 19.16 1.20 19.79
CA HIS A 164 19.48 -0.02 19.05
C HIS A 164 18.19 -0.60 18.48
N PRO A 165 18.11 -0.92 17.19
CA PRO A 165 16.94 -1.54 16.60
C PRO A 165 16.59 -2.86 17.28
N LEU A 166 15.31 -3.14 17.47
CA LEU A 166 14.83 -4.43 17.95
C LEU A 166 15.12 -5.53 16.92
N ARG A 167 14.99 -5.19 15.63
CA ARG A 167 15.30 -6.05 14.48
C ARG A 167 15.97 -5.25 13.39
N ALA A 168 17.07 -5.77 12.88
CA ALA A 168 17.75 -5.17 11.72
C ALA A 168 16.99 -5.40 10.41
N ASP A 169 16.15 -6.42 10.39
CA ASP A 169 15.34 -6.88 9.26
C ASP A 169 13.86 -6.48 9.36
N LEU A 170 13.55 -5.35 10.03
CA LEU A 170 12.21 -4.77 10.04
C LEU A 170 11.64 -4.76 8.63
N PRO A 171 10.47 -5.39 8.37
CA PRO A 171 9.93 -5.53 7.02
C PRO A 171 9.61 -4.19 6.38
N ILE A 172 10.11 -3.99 5.15
CA ILE A 172 9.80 -2.82 4.32
C ILE A 172 8.99 -3.30 3.12
N PHE A 173 7.79 -2.78 2.95
CA PHE A 173 6.93 -3.03 1.80
C PHE A 173 6.89 -1.81 0.89
N MET A 174 6.65 -2.01 -0.40
CA MET A 174 6.54 -0.93 -1.36
C MET A 174 5.18 -0.92 -2.06
N GLY A 175 4.53 0.25 -2.08
CA GLY A 175 3.44 0.54 -3.01
C GLY A 175 4.01 0.81 -4.40
N ALA A 176 3.66 -0.02 -5.39
CA ALA A 176 4.19 0.08 -6.75
C ALA A 176 3.19 -0.44 -7.78
N GLU A 177 3.16 0.18 -8.98
CA GLU A 177 2.25 -0.22 -10.07
C GLU A 177 2.95 -0.41 -11.42
N GLY A 178 3.85 0.50 -11.80
CA GLY A 178 4.59 0.38 -13.04
C GLY A 178 5.59 -0.77 -13.01
N PRO A 179 5.87 -1.48 -14.12
CA PRO A 179 6.74 -2.65 -14.14
C PRO A 179 8.11 -2.42 -13.51
N LYS A 180 8.74 -1.28 -13.80
CA LYS A 180 10.04 -0.92 -13.22
C LYS A 180 9.97 -0.69 -11.72
N ASN A 181 8.86 -0.16 -11.20
CA ASN A 181 8.69 0.08 -9.77
C ASN A 181 8.39 -1.23 -9.03
N VAL A 182 7.59 -2.13 -9.62
CA VAL A 182 7.34 -3.47 -9.08
C VAL A 182 8.64 -4.28 -9.07
N ALA A 183 9.45 -4.21 -10.14
CA ALA A 183 10.76 -4.86 -10.19
C ALA A 183 11.72 -4.31 -9.11
N LEU A 184 11.70 -3.00 -8.88
CA LEU A 184 12.46 -2.39 -7.78
C LEU A 184 11.97 -2.89 -6.42
N ALA A 185 10.65 -3.01 -6.21
CA ALA A 185 10.11 -3.57 -4.97
C ALA A 185 10.59 -5.02 -4.75
N ALA A 186 10.54 -5.86 -5.78
CA ALA A 186 11.02 -7.24 -5.73
C ALA A 186 12.53 -7.34 -5.39
N GLU A 187 13.32 -6.35 -5.82
CA GLU A 187 14.77 -6.32 -5.59
C GLU A 187 15.14 -5.86 -4.17
N ILE A 188 14.53 -4.76 -3.68
CA ILE A 188 15.04 -4.06 -2.47
C ILE A 188 14.12 -4.15 -1.26
N ALA A 189 12.85 -4.52 -1.43
CA ALA A 189 11.87 -4.60 -0.36
C ALA A 189 11.65 -6.04 0.14
N ASP A 190 10.84 -6.18 1.18
CA ASP A 190 10.41 -7.46 1.76
C ASP A 190 9.00 -7.83 1.31
N GLY A 191 8.29 -6.87 0.72
CA GLY A 191 6.95 -7.09 0.20
C GLY A 191 6.47 -5.98 -0.71
N TRP A 192 5.34 -6.24 -1.32
CA TRP A 192 4.68 -5.37 -2.29
C TRP A 192 3.22 -5.13 -1.91
N LEU A 193 2.79 -3.89 -2.06
CA LEU A 193 1.41 -3.43 -1.90
C LEU A 193 0.88 -3.00 -3.28
N PRO A 194 0.33 -3.92 -4.08
CA PRO A 194 -0.32 -3.59 -5.33
C PRO A 194 -1.61 -2.80 -5.08
N LEU A 195 -2.03 -1.98 -6.06
CA LEU A 195 -3.32 -1.28 -5.96
C LEU A 195 -4.45 -2.08 -6.63
N TYR A 196 -4.22 -2.58 -7.84
CA TYR A 196 -5.20 -3.34 -8.62
C TYR A 196 -4.59 -4.64 -9.13
N TYR A 197 -4.56 -5.66 -8.30
CA TYR A 197 -4.12 -6.99 -8.68
C TYR A 197 -5.32 -7.82 -9.14
N SER A 198 -5.20 -8.47 -10.30
CA SER A 198 -6.18 -9.46 -10.76
C SER A 198 -5.58 -10.87 -10.66
N PRO A 199 -6.21 -11.80 -9.94
CA PRO A 199 -5.74 -13.19 -9.87
C PRO A 199 -5.81 -13.92 -11.23
N PHE A 200 -6.52 -13.34 -12.19
CA PHE A 200 -6.67 -13.90 -13.54
C PHE A 200 -5.63 -13.35 -14.54
N ARG A 201 -4.71 -12.45 -14.08
CA ARG A 201 -3.73 -11.74 -14.92
C ARG A 201 -2.36 -11.70 -14.28
N ASN A 202 -1.92 -12.81 -13.72
CA ASN A 202 -0.62 -12.92 -13.05
C ASN A 202 0.56 -12.64 -13.98
N ASP A 203 0.39 -12.90 -15.29
CA ASP A 203 1.37 -12.64 -16.33
C ASP A 203 1.79 -11.16 -16.42
N VAL A 204 0.88 -10.22 -16.09
CA VAL A 204 1.16 -8.78 -16.07
C VAL A 204 2.31 -8.43 -15.10
N TYR A 205 2.51 -9.24 -14.06
CA TYR A 205 3.48 -8.96 -13.00
C TYR A 205 4.64 -9.94 -12.94
N SER A 206 4.53 -11.12 -13.55
CA SER A 206 5.47 -12.23 -13.41
C SER A 206 6.92 -11.85 -13.70
N ALA A 207 7.15 -11.14 -14.81
CA ALA A 207 8.48 -10.66 -15.18
C ALA A 207 9.06 -9.67 -14.16
N SER A 208 8.23 -8.78 -13.59
CA SER A 208 8.67 -7.80 -12.59
C SER A 208 8.95 -8.43 -11.23
N LEU A 209 8.32 -9.55 -10.91
CA LEU A 209 8.49 -10.28 -9.65
C LEU A 209 9.56 -11.36 -9.70
N SER A 210 10.22 -11.58 -10.85
CA SER A 210 11.19 -12.66 -11.04
C SER A 210 12.39 -12.62 -10.07
N ASN A 211 12.74 -11.44 -9.55
CA ASN A 211 13.83 -11.23 -8.60
C ASN A 211 13.34 -11.14 -7.14
N ALA A 212 12.07 -11.46 -6.88
CA ALA A 212 11.56 -11.45 -5.52
C ALA A 212 12.28 -12.52 -4.68
N LYS A 213 12.77 -12.12 -3.51
CA LYS A 213 13.49 -13.02 -2.60
C LYS A 213 12.53 -14.02 -1.94
N PRO A 214 13.04 -15.16 -1.45
CA PRO A 214 12.23 -16.08 -0.63
C PRO A 214 11.60 -15.34 0.55
N GLY A 215 10.31 -15.59 0.80
CA GLY A 215 9.55 -14.92 1.87
C GLY A 215 9.02 -13.53 1.49
N PHE A 216 9.17 -13.10 0.23
CA PHE A 216 8.57 -11.85 -0.25
C PHE A 216 7.03 -11.91 -0.12
N GLU A 217 6.46 -10.94 0.60
CA GLU A 217 5.02 -10.90 0.84
C GLU A 217 4.31 -9.98 -0.18
N ILE A 218 3.11 -10.36 -0.63
CA ILE A 218 2.25 -9.52 -1.47
C ILE A 218 0.93 -9.32 -0.74
N SER A 219 0.66 -8.09 -0.32
CA SER A 219 -0.55 -7.74 0.42
C SER A 219 -1.45 -6.84 -0.44
N GLN A 220 -2.54 -7.44 -0.96
CA GLN A 220 -3.45 -6.80 -1.89
C GLN A 220 -4.71 -6.27 -1.22
N GLY A 221 -5.00 -4.98 -1.40
CA GLY A 221 -6.29 -4.39 -1.03
C GLY A 221 -7.44 -4.92 -1.89
N VAL A 222 -8.42 -5.56 -1.29
CA VAL A 222 -9.58 -6.15 -2.00
C VAL A 222 -10.88 -5.62 -1.41
N VAL A 223 -11.76 -5.12 -2.28
CA VAL A 223 -13.13 -4.81 -1.90
C VAL A 223 -13.93 -6.10 -1.83
N VAL A 224 -14.46 -6.40 -0.66
CA VAL A 224 -15.40 -7.52 -0.46
C VAL A 224 -16.79 -6.94 -0.24
N ASN A 225 -17.78 -7.38 -1.02
CA ASN A 225 -19.15 -6.92 -0.90
C ASN A 225 -20.11 -8.11 -1.02
N ILE A 226 -20.69 -8.50 0.11
CA ILE A 226 -21.65 -9.61 0.18
C ILE A 226 -23.02 -9.10 -0.22
N THR A 227 -23.51 -9.53 -1.38
CA THR A 227 -24.78 -9.09 -1.97
C THR A 227 -25.28 -10.11 -3.00
N ASP A 228 -26.59 -10.20 -3.18
CA ASP A 228 -27.19 -10.98 -4.26
C ASP A 228 -27.21 -10.21 -5.60
N ASP A 229 -27.17 -8.87 -5.53
CA ASP A 229 -27.12 -7.99 -6.71
C ASP A 229 -25.65 -7.64 -7.05
N ILE A 230 -25.04 -8.47 -7.87
CA ILE A 230 -23.63 -8.34 -8.26
C ILE A 230 -23.37 -7.03 -9.01
N GLU A 231 -24.27 -6.65 -9.94
CA GLU A 231 -24.08 -5.42 -10.73
C GLU A 231 -24.05 -4.18 -9.84
N LYS A 232 -25.03 -4.07 -8.95
CA LYS A 232 -25.09 -2.99 -7.97
C LYS A 232 -23.92 -3.04 -7.00
N GLY A 233 -23.50 -4.24 -6.60
CA GLY A 233 -22.35 -4.47 -5.73
C GLY A 233 -21.03 -4.03 -6.34
N LEU A 234 -20.88 -4.05 -7.66
CA LEU A 234 -19.69 -3.61 -8.38
C LEU A 234 -19.62 -2.10 -8.64
N LEU A 235 -20.70 -1.34 -8.46
CA LEU A 235 -20.71 0.10 -8.71
C LEU A 235 -19.67 0.89 -7.92
N PRO A 236 -19.43 0.64 -6.62
CA PRO A 236 -18.35 1.33 -5.87
C PRO A 236 -16.98 1.09 -6.48
N ILE A 237 -16.70 -0.13 -6.95
CA ILE A 237 -15.43 -0.49 -7.58
C ILE A 237 -15.30 0.21 -8.94
N LYS A 238 -16.36 0.24 -9.74
CA LYS A 238 -16.38 0.96 -11.01
C LYS A 238 -16.15 2.46 -10.81
N ASN A 239 -16.78 3.07 -9.81
CA ASN A 239 -16.56 4.49 -9.47
C ASN A 239 -15.10 4.76 -9.06
N MET A 240 -14.51 3.89 -8.25
CA MET A 240 -13.12 3.97 -7.84
C MET A 240 -12.17 3.84 -9.05
N LEU A 241 -12.37 2.85 -9.91
CA LEU A 241 -11.58 2.67 -11.13
C LEU A 241 -11.71 3.87 -12.07
N ALA A 242 -12.92 4.42 -12.23
CA ALA A 242 -13.12 5.62 -13.05
C ALA A 242 -12.35 6.83 -12.52
N LEU A 243 -12.31 7.02 -11.19
CA LEU A 243 -11.51 8.07 -10.55
C LEU A 243 -10.02 7.88 -10.81
N TYR A 244 -9.49 6.69 -10.56
CA TYR A 244 -8.05 6.41 -10.66
C TYR A 244 -7.57 6.40 -12.12
N VAL A 245 -8.27 5.68 -12.99
CA VAL A 245 -7.92 5.58 -14.42
C VAL A 245 -8.17 6.90 -15.14
N GLY A 246 -9.24 7.62 -14.75
CA GLY A 246 -9.64 8.87 -15.43
C GLY A 246 -9.03 10.13 -14.83
N GLY A 247 -8.90 10.22 -13.50
CA GLY A 247 -8.62 11.49 -12.81
C GLY A 247 -7.36 11.52 -11.94
N MET A 248 -6.81 10.37 -11.52
CA MET A 248 -5.64 10.31 -10.64
C MET A 248 -4.35 10.23 -11.45
N GLY A 249 -3.91 11.36 -12.01
CA GLY A 249 -2.70 11.47 -12.82
C GLY A 249 -2.80 12.57 -13.87
N ALA A 250 -1.70 12.85 -14.56
CA ALA A 250 -1.71 13.75 -15.72
C ALA A 250 -2.32 13.04 -16.93
N LYS A 251 -2.96 13.81 -17.84
CA LYS A 251 -3.56 13.26 -19.07
C LYS A 251 -2.57 12.39 -19.86
N GLN A 252 -1.31 12.82 -19.91
CA GLN A 252 -0.25 12.14 -20.67
C GLN A 252 0.46 11.03 -19.87
N ARG A 253 0.24 10.94 -18.54
CA ARG A 253 0.92 9.96 -17.67
C ARG A 253 0.05 9.62 -16.48
N ASN A 254 -0.63 8.48 -16.58
CA ASN A 254 -1.45 7.93 -15.53
C ASN A 254 -1.09 6.44 -15.35
N PHE A 255 -0.43 6.12 -14.25
CA PHE A 255 0.05 4.77 -13.97
C PHE A 255 -1.09 3.75 -13.84
N HIS A 256 -2.24 4.18 -13.28
CA HIS A 256 -3.43 3.33 -13.14
C HIS A 256 -4.03 2.98 -14.51
N LYS A 257 -4.12 3.98 -15.41
CA LYS A 257 -4.55 3.76 -16.78
C LYS A 257 -3.60 2.80 -17.51
N GLU A 258 -2.29 3.02 -17.39
CA GLU A 258 -1.27 2.18 -17.99
C GLU A 258 -1.36 0.73 -17.48
N LEU A 259 -1.67 0.53 -16.19
CA LEU A 259 -1.88 -0.80 -15.61
C LEU A 259 -3.11 -1.48 -16.22
N VAL A 260 -4.25 -0.78 -16.26
CA VAL A 260 -5.49 -1.31 -16.85
C VAL A 260 -5.31 -1.64 -18.33
N SER A 261 -4.55 -0.83 -19.07
CA SER A 261 -4.17 -1.11 -20.46
C SER A 261 -3.36 -2.40 -20.60
N ARG A 262 -2.36 -2.60 -19.71
CA ARG A 262 -1.57 -3.86 -19.68
C ARG A 262 -2.42 -5.08 -19.31
N MET A 263 -3.48 -4.89 -18.56
CA MET A 263 -4.46 -5.96 -18.28
C MET A 263 -5.34 -6.30 -19.49
N GLY A 264 -5.14 -5.65 -20.66
CA GLY A 264 -5.88 -5.90 -21.89
C GLY A 264 -7.16 -5.08 -22.03
N PHE A 265 -7.30 -3.97 -21.29
CA PHE A 265 -8.46 -3.07 -21.35
C PHE A 265 -8.04 -1.65 -21.83
N GLU A 266 -7.17 -1.58 -22.84
CA GLU A 266 -6.62 -0.30 -23.31
C GLU A 266 -7.69 0.62 -23.90
N ALA A 267 -8.59 0.09 -24.73
CA ALA A 267 -9.67 0.87 -25.34
C ALA A 267 -10.60 1.47 -24.28
N GLU A 268 -10.98 0.65 -23.30
CA GLU A 268 -11.84 1.08 -22.18
C GLU A 268 -11.11 2.09 -21.28
N ALA A 269 -9.83 1.87 -20.97
CA ALA A 269 -9.03 2.80 -20.18
C ALA A 269 -8.93 4.19 -20.87
N ASN A 270 -8.77 4.24 -22.18
CA ASN A 270 -8.81 5.47 -22.97
C ASN A 270 -10.18 6.15 -22.86
N ARG A 271 -11.27 5.39 -23.01
CA ARG A 271 -12.64 5.90 -22.94
C ARG A 271 -12.98 6.42 -21.56
N ILE A 272 -12.59 5.70 -20.49
CA ILE A 272 -12.78 6.13 -19.10
C ILE A 272 -12.09 7.47 -18.86
N GLN A 273 -10.83 7.62 -19.29
CA GLN A 273 -10.08 8.87 -19.11
C GLN A 273 -10.73 10.03 -19.88
N GLU A 274 -11.12 9.82 -21.13
CA GLU A 274 -11.81 10.84 -21.95
C GLU A 274 -13.07 11.35 -21.25
N LEU A 275 -13.95 10.44 -20.85
CA LEU A 275 -15.20 10.76 -20.17
C LEU A 275 -14.96 11.48 -18.85
N TYR A 276 -14.04 10.98 -18.05
CA TYR A 276 -13.75 11.55 -16.72
C TYR A 276 -13.21 12.99 -16.83
N LEU A 277 -12.25 13.22 -17.72
CA LEU A 277 -11.64 14.55 -17.94
C LEU A 277 -12.60 15.55 -18.60
N SER A 278 -13.62 15.07 -19.32
CA SER A 278 -14.71 15.93 -19.84
C SER A 278 -15.81 16.21 -18.79
N GLY A 279 -15.64 15.79 -17.53
CA GLY A 279 -16.61 15.99 -16.46
C GLY A 279 -17.74 14.94 -16.40
N ARG A 280 -17.79 13.99 -17.33
CA ARG A 280 -18.82 12.94 -17.46
C ARG A 280 -18.49 11.77 -16.55
N LYS A 281 -18.33 12.02 -15.23
CA LYS A 281 -17.82 11.04 -14.26
C LYS A 281 -18.69 9.80 -14.10
N GLN A 282 -20.01 9.94 -14.17
CA GLN A 282 -20.92 8.80 -14.09
C GLN A 282 -20.80 7.89 -15.31
N GLU A 283 -20.69 8.47 -16.51
CA GLU A 283 -20.49 7.71 -17.72
C GLU A 283 -19.12 7.06 -17.77
N ALA A 284 -18.09 7.71 -17.21
CA ALA A 284 -16.78 7.10 -17.02
C ALA A 284 -16.86 5.84 -16.14
N ALA A 285 -17.65 5.87 -15.05
CA ALA A 285 -17.87 4.71 -14.20
C ALA A 285 -18.63 3.58 -14.92
N LEU A 286 -19.62 3.93 -15.73
CA LEU A 286 -20.35 2.95 -16.55
C LEU A 286 -19.49 2.35 -17.68
N ALA A 287 -18.48 3.08 -18.17
CA ALA A 287 -17.53 2.61 -19.16
C ALA A 287 -16.50 1.61 -18.58
N VAL A 288 -16.40 1.49 -17.24
CA VAL A 288 -15.55 0.47 -16.63
C VAL A 288 -16.12 -0.93 -16.92
N PRO A 289 -15.32 -1.84 -17.53
CA PRO A 289 -15.77 -3.20 -17.80
C PRO A 289 -16.18 -3.91 -16.51
N THR A 290 -17.37 -4.52 -16.53
CA THR A 290 -17.83 -5.37 -15.40
C THR A 290 -16.81 -6.46 -15.08
N LYS A 291 -16.24 -7.08 -16.12
CA LYS A 291 -15.18 -8.09 -15.99
C LYS A 291 -13.97 -7.56 -15.20
N LEU A 292 -13.47 -6.38 -15.51
CA LEU A 292 -12.33 -5.80 -14.79
C LEU A 292 -12.66 -5.54 -13.32
N ALA A 293 -13.81 -4.89 -13.04
CA ALA A 293 -14.25 -4.59 -11.68
C ALA A 293 -14.43 -5.88 -10.86
N ASP A 294 -14.98 -6.92 -11.48
CA ASP A 294 -15.19 -8.22 -10.86
C ASP A 294 -13.87 -8.99 -10.61
N GLU A 295 -12.93 -8.97 -11.57
CA GLU A 295 -11.63 -9.64 -11.43
C GLU A 295 -10.81 -9.16 -10.22
N ILE A 296 -10.88 -7.88 -9.87
CA ILE A 296 -10.09 -7.26 -8.79
C ILE A 296 -10.83 -7.15 -7.46
N SER A 297 -12.01 -7.77 -7.34
CA SER A 297 -12.86 -7.68 -6.15
C SER A 297 -13.51 -9.04 -5.83
N LEU A 298 -14.14 -9.11 -4.67
CA LEU A 298 -14.91 -10.26 -4.21
C LEU A 298 -16.36 -9.81 -3.95
N VAL A 299 -17.20 -9.84 -4.98
CA VAL A 299 -18.58 -9.36 -4.93
C VAL A 299 -19.55 -10.50 -5.25
N GLY A 300 -20.61 -10.60 -4.47
CA GLY A 300 -21.71 -11.56 -4.68
C GLY A 300 -22.14 -12.28 -3.40
N PRO A 301 -22.98 -13.32 -3.53
CA PRO A 301 -23.33 -14.18 -2.41
C PRO A 301 -22.09 -14.89 -1.83
N VAL A 302 -22.15 -15.28 -0.57
CA VAL A 302 -21.04 -15.93 0.16
C VAL A 302 -20.46 -17.13 -0.63
N ALA A 303 -21.32 -17.97 -1.21
CA ALA A 303 -20.88 -19.11 -2.00
C ALA A 303 -20.00 -18.71 -3.19
N ARG A 304 -20.39 -17.66 -3.92
CA ARG A 304 -19.60 -17.12 -5.04
C ARG A 304 -18.26 -16.54 -4.57
N ILE A 305 -18.26 -15.81 -3.45
CA ILE A 305 -17.02 -15.24 -2.91
C ILE A 305 -16.05 -16.36 -2.53
N ARG A 306 -16.51 -17.42 -1.88
CA ARG A 306 -15.69 -18.59 -1.52
C ARG A 306 -15.12 -19.30 -2.76
N GLU A 307 -15.90 -19.47 -3.80
CA GLU A 307 -15.44 -20.01 -5.09
C GLU A 307 -14.33 -19.12 -5.69
N ARG A 308 -14.55 -17.83 -5.73
CA ARG A 308 -13.56 -16.88 -6.29
C ARG A 308 -12.27 -16.76 -5.47
N LEU A 309 -12.33 -17.01 -4.17
CA LEU A 309 -11.13 -17.07 -3.32
C LEU A 309 -10.15 -18.16 -3.77
N ALA A 310 -10.61 -19.21 -4.44
CA ALA A 310 -9.72 -20.24 -4.99
C ALA A 310 -8.71 -19.64 -5.98
N ALA A 311 -9.15 -18.74 -6.87
CA ALA A 311 -8.25 -18.07 -7.81
C ALA A 311 -7.18 -17.21 -7.09
N TRP A 312 -7.51 -16.57 -5.98
CA TRP A 312 -6.53 -15.82 -5.18
C TRP A 312 -5.49 -16.73 -4.51
N ARG A 313 -5.90 -17.92 -4.08
CA ARG A 313 -5.00 -18.92 -3.45
C ARG A 313 -4.01 -19.54 -4.44
N GLU A 314 -4.28 -19.43 -5.73
CA GLU A 314 -3.38 -19.89 -6.81
C GLU A 314 -2.36 -18.82 -7.25
N THR A 315 -2.43 -17.63 -6.68
CA THR A 315 -1.50 -16.52 -6.95
C THR A 315 -0.37 -16.46 -5.94
N PRO A 316 0.68 -15.67 -6.18
CA PRO A 316 1.69 -15.36 -5.18
C PRO A 316 1.21 -14.37 -4.10
N VAL A 317 -0.04 -13.91 -4.12
CA VAL A 317 -0.61 -13.04 -3.09
C VAL A 317 -0.63 -13.78 -1.74
N THR A 318 -0.05 -13.16 -0.71
CA THR A 318 0.08 -13.76 0.62
C THR A 318 -1.01 -13.28 1.59
N SER A 319 -1.57 -12.08 1.33
CA SER A 319 -2.57 -11.47 2.19
C SER A 319 -3.58 -10.63 1.41
N LEU A 320 -4.85 -10.74 1.78
CA LEU A 320 -5.91 -9.83 1.32
C LEU A 320 -6.18 -8.79 2.40
N LEU A 321 -6.06 -7.51 2.03
CA LEU A 321 -6.37 -6.39 2.89
C LEU A 321 -7.82 -5.96 2.63
N VAL A 322 -8.68 -6.13 3.62
CA VAL A 322 -10.11 -5.84 3.53
C VAL A 322 -10.50 -4.69 4.45
N SER A 323 -11.48 -3.90 4.03
CA SER A 323 -12.08 -2.86 4.87
C SER A 323 -13.41 -3.34 5.43
N ALA A 324 -13.72 -2.95 6.65
CA ALA A 324 -15.01 -3.19 7.29
C ALA A 324 -15.49 -1.91 8.00
N ARG A 325 -16.79 -1.66 7.98
CA ARG A 325 -17.41 -0.48 8.63
C ARG A 325 -17.67 -0.69 10.12
N ASN A 326 -17.77 -1.95 10.53
CA ASN A 326 -18.09 -2.33 11.91
C ASN A 326 -17.67 -3.78 12.20
N ALA A 327 -17.74 -4.17 13.47
CA ALA A 327 -17.34 -5.50 13.93
C ALA A 327 -18.20 -6.65 13.33
N THR A 328 -19.47 -6.42 13.05
CA THR A 328 -20.33 -7.44 12.43
C THR A 328 -19.89 -7.77 11.02
N GLU A 329 -19.63 -6.76 10.20
CA GLU A 329 -19.10 -6.93 8.85
C GLU A 329 -17.74 -7.62 8.89
N LEU A 330 -16.86 -7.22 9.84
CA LEU A 330 -15.54 -7.83 9.99
C LEU A 330 -15.62 -9.33 10.33
N ARG A 331 -16.53 -9.74 11.21
CA ARG A 331 -16.79 -11.16 11.52
C ARG A 331 -17.23 -11.93 10.29
N THR A 332 -18.17 -11.37 9.54
CA THR A 332 -18.65 -12.00 8.31
C THR A 332 -17.52 -12.18 7.29
N LEU A 333 -16.63 -11.19 7.15
CA LEU A 333 -15.46 -11.29 6.27
C LEU A 333 -14.48 -12.37 6.76
N ALA A 334 -14.24 -12.46 8.07
CA ALA A 334 -13.41 -13.51 8.64
C ALA A 334 -13.97 -14.91 8.35
N ASP A 335 -15.26 -15.12 8.60
CA ASP A 335 -15.94 -16.39 8.33
C ASP A 335 -15.88 -16.79 6.86
N VAL A 336 -16.03 -15.83 5.95
CA VAL A 336 -16.03 -16.09 4.51
C VAL A 336 -14.65 -16.43 3.98
N VAL A 337 -13.60 -15.72 4.45
CA VAL A 337 -12.25 -15.82 3.87
C VAL A 337 -11.37 -16.81 4.65
N LEU A 338 -11.41 -16.79 5.98
CA LEU A 338 -10.62 -17.69 6.81
C LEU A 338 -11.31 -19.03 7.07
N GLY A 339 -12.63 -19.09 6.93
CA GLY A 339 -13.41 -20.30 7.23
C GLY A 339 -13.51 -20.59 8.72
N ALA A 340 -13.42 -19.53 9.53
CA ALA A 340 -13.41 -19.60 10.99
C ALA A 340 -14.82 -19.70 11.57
#